data_36902d8e3823f5d4975c3ebd68931911
#
_entry.id   36902d8e3823f5d4975c3ebd68931911
#
_cell.length_a   1.000
_cell.length_b   1.000
_cell.length_c   1.000
_cell.angle_alpha   90.00
_cell.angle_beta   90.00
_cell.angle_gamma   90.00
#
_symmetry.space_group_name_H-M   'P 1'
#
loop_
_entity.id
_entity.type
_entity.pdbx_description
1 polymer ?
#
loop_
_entity_poly.entity_id
_entity_poly.type
_entity_poly.pdbx_seq_one_letter_code
_entity_poly.pdbx_strand_id
1 'polypeptide(L)'
;MEITDSIAEGLLRTVKKNALILHNDPQNYDARAEVMWAGSLSHNGLTGCGSDGGDWMTHKMEHELGGLYDVAHGAGLAALWGSWARYVYRDCLPRFKKFAVNVMDISGEGSDEEIALKGIEAVEEFYRLIGMPTNIKELGVDPSEEELKIMAKKCAIGVGGEHGSAKRMNEQAMLDVYRMAAGR
;
A
#
# COMPACT_ATOMS: atom_id res chain seq x y z
N MET A 1 -3.72 -17.82 -6.13
CA MET A 1 -4.75 -18.58 -6.90
C MET A 1 -5.49 -17.61 -7.78
N GLU A 2 -5.86 -18.02 -9.00
CA GLU A 2 -6.51 -17.15 -9.97
C GLU A 2 -7.84 -16.57 -9.48
N ILE A 3 -8.68 -17.40 -8.89
CA ILE A 3 -10.00 -16.95 -8.36
C ILE A 3 -9.83 -15.95 -7.21
N THR A 4 -8.88 -16.16 -6.32
CA THR A 4 -8.58 -15.24 -5.21
C THR A 4 -8.07 -13.91 -5.73
N ASP A 5 -7.19 -13.93 -6.72
CA ASP A 5 -6.72 -12.72 -7.40
C ASP A 5 -7.89 -11.94 -8.02
N SER A 6 -8.75 -12.61 -8.77
CA SER A 6 -9.90 -11.98 -9.44
C SER A 6 -10.89 -11.34 -8.45
N ILE A 7 -11.09 -11.97 -7.28
CA ILE A 7 -11.90 -11.42 -6.20
C ILE A 7 -11.24 -10.16 -5.62
N ALA A 8 -9.93 -10.22 -5.32
CA ALA A 8 -9.18 -9.09 -4.78
C ALA A 8 -9.12 -7.91 -5.78
N GLU A 9 -8.89 -8.20 -7.06
CA GLU A 9 -8.87 -7.20 -8.14
C GLU A 9 -10.24 -6.54 -8.30
N GLY A 10 -11.33 -7.30 -8.26
CA GLY A 10 -12.70 -6.79 -8.32
C GLY A 10 -13.01 -5.86 -7.14
N LEU A 11 -12.61 -6.26 -5.92
CA LEU A 11 -12.76 -5.46 -4.71
C LEU A 11 -12.00 -4.14 -4.81
N LEU A 12 -10.72 -4.18 -5.23
CA LEU A 12 -9.89 -2.98 -5.40
C LEU A 12 -10.47 -2.01 -6.43
N ARG A 13 -10.94 -2.50 -7.59
CA ARG A 13 -11.61 -1.65 -8.60
C ARG A 13 -12.88 -1.00 -8.05
N THR A 14 -13.67 -1.75 -7.29
CA THR A 14 -14.89 -1.23 -6.65
C THR A 14 -14.57 -0.13 -5.64
N VAL A 15 -13.58 -0.34 -4.77
CA VAL A 15 -13.14 0.67 -3.79
C VAL A 15 -12.59 1.90 -4.49
N LYS A 16 -11.70 1.72 -5.49
CA LYS A 16 -11.14 2.85 -6.27
C LYS A 16 -12.23 3.74 -6.86
N LYS A 17 -13.23 3.14 -7.53
CA LYS A 17 -14.37 3.86 -8.11
C LYS A 17 -15.19 4.62 -7.05
N ASN A 18 -15.57 3.93 -5.99
CA ASN A 18 -16.48 4.49 -4.99
C ASN A 18 -15.79 5.51 -4.06
N ALA A 19 -14.48 5.38 -3.82
CA ALA A 19 -13.72 6.38 -3.10
C ALA A 19 -13.69 7.74 -3.83
N LEU A 20 -13.57 7.73 -5.17
CA LEU A 20 -13.68 8.96 -5.98
C LEU A 20 -15.06 9.58 -5.91
N ILE A 21 -16.13 8.77 -5.90
CA ILE A 21 -17.50 9.28 -5.71
C ILE A 21 -17.62 9.92 -4.33
N LEU A 22 -17.17 9.25 -3.27
CA LEU A 22 -17.25 9.75 -1.90
C LEU A 22 -16.38 10.97 -1.63
N HIS A 23 -15.28 11.14 -2.34
CA HIS A 23 -14.47 12.35 -2.26
C HIS A 23 -15.28 13.59 -2.70
N ASN A 24 -16.11 13.45 -3.72
CA ASN A 24 -16.94 14.54 -4.26
C ASN A 24 -18.33 14.64 -3.60
N ASP A 25 -18.91 13.50 -3.20
CA ASP A 25 -20.21 13.39 -2.55
C ASP A 25 -20.14 12.45 -1.34
N PRO A 26 -19.70 12.96 -0.17
CA PRO A 26 -19.55 12.14 1.04
C PRO A 26 -20.86 11.54 1.58
N GLN A 27 -22.01 11.99 1.11
CA GLN A 27 -23.33 11.50 1.54
C GLN A 27 -23.90 10.44 0.58
N ASN A 28 -23.20 10.09 -0.50
CA ASN A 28 -23.66 9.10 -1.45
C ASN A 28 -23.80 7.73 -0.77
N TYR A 29 -25.06 7.32 -0.58
CA TYR A 29 -25.37 6.09 0.15
C TYR A 29 -24.84 4.84 -0.53
N ASP A 30 -25.01 4.72 -1.84
CA ASP A 30 -24.59 3.54 -2.60
C ASP A 30 -23.07 3.36 -2.53
N ALA A 31 -22.32 4.45 -2.75
CA ALA A 31 -20.87 4.41 -2.66
C ALA A 31 -20.37 4.10 -1.22
N ARG A 32 -21.06 4.60 -0.17
CA ARG A 32 -20.75 4.24 1.22
C ARG A 32 -21.00 2.76 1.48
N ALA A 33 -22.12 2.21 1.01
CA ALA A 33 -22.47 0.81 1.16
C ALA A 33 -21.41 -0.10 0.50
N GLU A 34 -20.98 0.24 -0.73
CA GLU A 34 -19.94 -0.49 -1.44
C GLU A 34 -18.58 -0.47 -0.70
N VAL A 35 -18.12 0.69 -0.24
CA VAL A 35 -16.84 0.80 0.49
C VAL A 35 -16.92 0.08 1.84
N MET A 36 -18.03 0.18 2.56
CA MET A 36 -18.21 -0.52 3.83
C MET A 36 -18.23 -2.03 3.66
N TRP A 37 -18.93 -2.55 2.64
CA TRP A 37 -18.96 -3.97 2.34
C TRP A 37 -17.59 -4.49 1.86
N ALA A 38 -16.89 -3.73 1.01
CA ALA A 38 -15.54 -4.03 0.60
C ALA A 38 -14.57 -4.12 1.79
N GLY A 39 -14.70 -3.23 2.78
CA GLY A 39 -13.94 -3.29 4.03
C GLY A 39 -14.13 -4.62 4.78
N SER A 40 -15.36 -5.11 4.87
CA SER A 40 -15.66 -6.42 5.48
C SER A 40 -15.05 -7.58 4.69
N LEU A 41 -15.14 -7.54 3.36
CA LEU A 41 -14.59 -8.58 2.49
C LEU A 41 -13.06 -8.61 2.50
N SER A 42 -12.40 -7.47 2.64
CA SER A 42 -10.94 -7.39 2.70
C SER A 42 -10.34 -8.01 3.97
N HIS A 43 -11.14 -8.13 5.06
CA HIS A 43 -10.69 -8.60 6.37
C HIS A 43 -11.25 -9.96 6.80
N ASN A 44 -12.12 -10.58 6.01
CA ASN A 44 -12.71 -11.88 6.34
C ASN A 44 -11.90 -13.09 5.85
N GLY A 45 -10.70 -12.87 5.31
CA GLY A 45 -9.82 -13.91 4.79
C GLY A 45 -10.06 -14.30 3.33
N LEU A 46 -11.13 -13.83 2.69
CA LEU A 46 -11.49 -14.21 1.32
C LEU A 46 -10.39 -13.83 0.30
N THR A 47 -9.82 -12.65 0.43
CA THR A 47 -8.77 -12.13 -0.47
C THR A 47 -7.38 -12.74 -0.22
N GLY A 48 -7.23 -13.56 0.83
CA GLY A 48 -6.01 -14.29 1.18
C GLY A 48 -6.10 -15.81 0.97
N CYS A 49 -7.25 -16.34 0.51
CA CYS A 49 -7.41 -17.78 0.33
C CYS A 49 -6.39 -18.37 -0.64
N GLY A 50 -5.69 -19.44 -0.19
CA GLY A 50 -4.68 -20.13 -1.00
C GLY A 50 -3.36 -19.37 -1.14
N SER A 51 -3.11 -18.38 -0.31
CA SER A 51 -1.83 -17.67 -0.14
C SER A 51 -1.39 -17.74 1.33
N ASP A 52 -0.25 -17.11 1.63
CA ASP A 52 0.28 -16.95 2.99
C ASP A 52 -0.37 -15.81 3.80
N GLY A 53 -1.49 -15.26 3.30
CA GLY A 53 -2.22 -14.19 3.98
C GLY A 53 -1.82 -12.77 3.58
N GLY A 54 -0.87 -12.61 2.65
CA GLY A 54 -0.44 -11.32 2.12
C GLY A 54 0.86 -10.78 2.74
N ASP A 55 1.35 -9.67 2.20
CA ASP A 55 2.67 -9.12 2.57
C ASP A 55 2.70 -8.45 3.95
N TRP A 56 1.74 -7.63 4.26
CA TRP A 56 1.61 -6.89 5.53
C TRP A 56 2.79 -5.96 5.90
N MET A 57 3.84 -5.85 5.08
CA MET A 57 5.03 -5.10 5.46
C MET A 57 4.76 -3.62 5.68
N THR A 58 3.98 -3.00 4.80
CA THR A 58 3.57 -1.59 4.97
C THR A 58 2.78 -1.37 6.26
N HIS A 59 1.91 -2.33 6.67
CA HIS A 59 1.21 -2.27 7.95
C HIS A 59 2.15 -2.32 9.14
N LYS A 60 3.14 -3.23 9.10
CA LYS A 60 4.14 -3.34 10.19
C LYS A 60 4.97 -2.08 10.32
N MET A 61 5.37 -1.50 9.21
CA MET A 61 6.10 -0.24 9.20
C MET A 61 5.22 0.93 9.65
N GLU A 62 3.97 0.98 9.20
CA GLU A 62 3.05 2.04 9.56
C GLU A 62 2.74 2.05 11.06
N HIS A 63 2.64 0.89 11.70
CA HIS A 63 2.42 0.82 13.15
C HIS A 63 3.49 1.57 13.95
N GLU A 64 4.75 1.59 13.49
CA GLU A 64 5.81 2.36 14.15
C GLU A 64 5.68 3.87 13.86
N LEU A 65 5.29 4.24 12.64
CA LEU A 65 5.02 5.62 12.26
C LEU A 65 3.81 6.19 13.03
N GLY A 66 2.70 5.46 13.02
CA GLY A 66 1.49 5.82 13.74
C GLY A 66 1.70 5.84 15.26
N GLY A 67 2.48 4.90 15.79
CA GLY A 67 2.81 4.85 17.22
C GLY A 67 3.68 6.01 17.69
N LEU A 68 4.49 6.61 16.82
CA LEU A 68 5.35 7.74 17.15
C LEU A 68 4.65 9.10 16.95
N TYR A 69 3.82 9.22 15.91
CA TYR A 69 3.28 10.51 15.45
C TYR A 69 1.75 10.63 15.55
N ASP A 70 1.07 9.58 15.99
CA ASP A 70 -0.40 9.53 16.12
C ASP A 70 -1.13 9.92 14.81
N VAL A 71 -0.60 9.47 13.66
CA VAL A 71 -1.22 9.71 12.36
C VAL A 71 -2.36 8.72 12.10
N ALA A 72 -3.35 9.13 11.29
CA ALA A 72 -4.42 8.23 10.89
C ALA A 72 -3.85 7.03 10.11
N HIS A 73 -4.18 5.80 10.54
CA HIS A 73 -3.59 4.55 10.02
C HIS A 73 -3.64 4.44 8.50
N GLY A 74 -4.82 4.71 7.89
CA GLY A 74 -4.95 4.67 6.43
C GLY A 74 -4.09 5.70 5.70
N ALA A 75 -3.89 6.88 6.29
CA ALA A 75 -3.02 7.91 5.74
C ALA A 75 -1.54 7.51 5.86
N GLY A 76 -1.14 6.94 7.00
CA GLY A 76 0.21 6.38 7.19
C GLY A 76 0.53 5.27 6.19
N LEU A 77 -0.43 4.36 5.95
CA LEU A 77 -0.30 3.32 4.93
C LEU A 77 -0.09 3.91 3.52
N ALA A 78 -0.91 4.87 3.14
CA ALA A 78 -0.82 5.51 1.83
C ALA A 78 0.54 6.22 1.64
N ALA A 79 1.02 6.91 2.68
CA ALA A 79 2.31 7.61 2.67
C ALA A 79 3.53 6.68 2.50
N LEU A 80 3.44 5.43 2.95
CA LEU A 80 4.53 4.44 2.86
C LEU A 80 4.45 3.56 1.62
N TRP A 81 3.22 3.32 1.11
CA TRP A 81 2.97 2.29 0.10
C TRP A 81 3.80 2.48 -1.18
N GLY A 82 3.86 3.69 -1.72
CA GLY A 82 4.58 3.98 -2.96
C GLY A 82 6.08 3.69 -2.86
N SER A 83 6.70 4.06 -1.74
CA SER A 83 8.12 3.79 -1.47
C SER A 83 8.39 2.30 -1.27
N TRP A 84 7.55 1.60 -0.50
CA TRP A 84 7.62 0.15 -0.36
C TRP A 84 7.45 -0.55 -1.71
N ALA A 85 6.45 -0.18 -2.49
CA ALA A 85 6.18 -0.78 -3.79
C ALA A 85 7.39 -0.65 -4.74
N ARG A 86 8.02 0.54 -4.81
CA ARG A 86 9.24 0.76 -5.59
C ARG A 86 10.43 -0.04 -5.09
N TYR A 87 10.50 -0.31 -3.80
CA TYR A 87 11.58 -1.11 -3.21
C TYR A 87 11.47 -2.60 -3.56
N VAL A 88 10.23 -3.14 -3.64
CA VAL A 88 10.01 -4.59 -3.76
C VAL A 88 9.52 -5.06 -5.13
N TYR A 89 9.06 -4.18 -6.03
CA TYR A 89 8.33 -4.59 -7.25
C TYR A 89 9.12 -5.55 -8.15
N ARG A 90 10.46 -5.44 -8.22
CA ARG A 90 11.29 -6.33 -9.02
C ARG A 90 11.33 -7.76 -8.49
N ASP A 91 11.20 -7.94 -7.18
CA ASP A 91 11.20 -9.26 -6.54
C ASP A 91 9.91 -10.04 -6.82
N CYS A 92 8.82 -9.34 -7.16
CA CYS A 92 7.52 -9.92 -7.52
C CYS A 92 6.89 -9.24 -8.74
N LEU A 93 7.70 -8.92 -9.75
CA LEU A 93 7.33 -8.17 -10.94
C LEU A 93 6.04 -8.64 -11.63
N PRO A 94 5.78 -9.95 -11.84
CA PRO A 94 4.53 -10.40 -12.45
C PRO A 94 3.27 -9.99 -11.66
N ARG A 95 3.37 -9.87 -10.34
CA ARG A 95 2.24 -9.43 -9.48
C ARG A 95 1.96 -7.95 -9.65
N PHE A 96 3.01 -7.11 -9.67
CA PHE A 96 2.87 -5.67 -9.91
C PHE A 96 2.36 -5.37 -11.32
N LYS A 97 2.85 -6.08 -12.35
CA LYS A 97 2.31 -5.97 -13.71
C LYS A 97 0.82 -6.32 -13.75
N LYS A 98 0.44 -7.46 -13.17
CA LYS A 98 -0.96 -7.91 -13.13
C LYS A 98 -1.84 -6.88 -12.42
N PHE A 99 -1.39 -6.35 -11.28
CA PHE A 99 -2.08 -5.29 -10.55
C PHE A 99 -2.24 -4.02 -11.39
N ALA A 100 -1.17 -3.57 -12.06
CA ALA A 100 -1.20 -2.39 -12.91
C ALA A 100 -2.27 -2.49 -14.02
N VAL A 101 -2.30 -3.64 -14.71
CA VAL A 101 -3.24 -3.87 -15.81
C VAL A 101 -4.67 -4.07 -15.29
N ASN A 102 -4.86 -4.96 -14.31
CA ASN A 102 -6.19 -5.42 -13.92
C ASN A 102 -6.90 -4.49 -12.91
N VAL A 103 -6.15 -3.66 -12.19
CA VAL A 103 -6.71 -2.78 -11.16
C VAL A 103 -6.56 -1.31 -11.52
N MET A 104 -5.41 -0.93 -12.06
CA MET A 104 -5.12 0.48 -12.37
C MET A 104 -5.37 0.84 -13.83
N ASP A 105 -5.87 -0.08 -14.65
CA ASP A 105 -6.24 0.13 -16.05
C ASP A 105 -5.04 0.58 -16.93
N ILE A 106 -3.81 0.19 -16.56
CA ILE A 106 -2.61 0.51 -17.34
C ILE A 106 -2.57 -0.39 -18.58
N SER A 107 -2.21 0.18 -19.73
CA SER A 107 -1.97 -0.60 -20.96
C SER A 107 -0.92 -1.68 -20.70
N GLY A 108 -1.16 -2.88 -21.21
CA GLY A 108 -0.22 -3.99 -21.16
C GLY A 108 0.95 -3.87 -22.14
N GLU A 109 1.09 -2.73 -22.83
CA GLU A 109 2.16 -2.48 -23.80
C GLU A 109 3.42 -1.91 -23.13
N GLY A 110 4.57 -2.45 -23.46
CA GLY A 110 5.87 -2.09 -22.88
C GLY A 110 6.52 -3.23 -22.12
N SER A 111 7.63 -2.95 -21.47
CA SER A 111 8.28 -3.91 -20.58
C SER A 111 7.50 -4.10 -19.28
N ASP A 112 7.66 -5.27 -18.68
CA ASP A 112 6.98 -5.59 -17.41
C ASP A 112 7.33 -4.58 -16.29
N GLU A 113 8.58 -4.08 -16.27
CA GLU A 113 9.02 -3.05 -15.32
C GLU A 113 8.32 -1.71 -15.56
N GLU A 114 8.21 -1.26 -16.82
CA GLU A 114 7.51 -0.01 -17.16
C GLU A 114 6.04 -0.08 -16.77
N ILE A 115 5.38 -1.22 -17.05
CA ILE A 115 3.97 -1.43 -16.69
C ILE A 115 3.79 -1.41 -15.17
N ALA A 116 4.66 -2.11 -14.43
CA ALA A 116 4.62 -2.15 -12.98
C ALA A 116 4.81 -0.76 -12.36
N LEU A 117 5.80 0.01 -12.84
CA LEU A 117 6.06 1.38 -12.37
C LEU A 117 4.89 2.32 -12.66
N LYS A 118 4.31 2.28 -13.85
CA LYS A 118 3.10 3.03 -14.18
C LYS A 118 1.93 2.67 -13.27
N GLY A 119 1.81 1.39 -12.88
CA GLY A 119 0.80 0.96 -11.91
C GLY A 119 1.02 1.57 -10.53
N ILE A 120 2.27 1.65 -10.06
CA ILE A 120 2.61 2.30 -8.79
C ILE A 120 2.30 3.80 -8.84
N GLU A 121 2.71 4.48 -9.91
CA GLU A 121 2.41 5.90 -10.15
C GLU A 121 0.92 6.18 -10.15
N ALA A 122 0.13 5.32 -10.82
CA ALA A 122 -1.33 5.46 -10.88
C ALA A 122 -2.00 5.31 -9.51
N VAL A 123 -1.46 4.48 -8.60
CA VAL A 123 -1.94 4.41 -7.20
C VAL A 123 -1.64 5.71 -6.46
N GLU A 124 -0.45 6.26 -6.59
CA GLU A 124 -0.09 7.53 -5.95
C GLU A 124 -0.94 8.69 -6.50
N GLU A 125 -1.20 8.70 -7.80
CA GLU A 125 -2.11 9.67 -8.41
C GLU A 125 -3.54 9.53 -7.85
N PHE A 126 -4.04 8.29 -7.76
CA PHE A 126 -5.33 8.01 -7.12
C PHE A 126 -5.37 8.51 -5.68
N TYR A 127 -4.31 8.28 -4.87
CA TYR A 127 -4.25 8.80 -3.51
C TYR A 127 -4.32 10.33 -3.47
N ARG A 128 -3.58 11.03 -4.35
CA ARG A 128 -3.68 12.50 -4.45
C ARG A 128 -5.08 12.98 -4.83
N LEU A 129 -5.74 12.28 -5.77
CA LEU A 129 -7.11 12.61 -6.20
C LEU A 129 -8.15 12.54 -5.07
N ILE A 130 -7.96 11.65 -4.10
CA ILE A 130 -8.85 11.52 -2.94
C ILE A 130 -8.32 12.23 -1.69
N GLY A 131 -7.26 13.04 -1.81
CA GLY A 131 -6.69 13.81 -0.72
C GLY A 131 -5.85 13.00 0.27
N MET A 132 -5.35 11.82 -0.13
CA MET A 132 -4.47 10.99 0.69
C MET A 132 -2.99 11.32 0.43
N PRO A 133 -2.12 11.24 1.45
CA PRO A 133 -0.69 11.49 1.29
C PRO A 133 0.00 10.36 0.52
N THR A 134 1.10 10.71 -0.18
CA THR A 134 1.95 9.76 -0.91
C THR A 134 3.38 9.67 -0.36
N ASN A 135 3.67 10.45 0.68
CA ASN A 135 4.95 10.44 1.41
C ASN A 135 4.75 10.93 2.85
N ILE A 136 5.76 10.73 3.70
CA ILE A 136 5.66 11.06 5.14
C ILE A 136 5.50 12.56 5.38
N LYS A 137 6.10 13.42 4.55
CA LYS A 137 5.97 14.88 4.71
C LYS A 137 4.54 15.38 4.48
N GLU A 138 3.83 14.75 3.56
CA GLU A 138 2.41 15.06 3.31
C GLU A 138 1.49 14.67 4.47
N LEU A 139 1.94 13.83 5.41
CA LEU A 139 1.27 13.59 6.70
C LEU A 139 1.41 14.78 7.68
N GLY A 140 2.28 15.75 7.38
CA GLY A 140 2.60 16.85 8.28
C GLY A 140 3.67 16.52 9.31
N VAL A 141 4.41 15.42 9.15
CA VAL A 141 5.52 15.00 10.03
C VAL A 141 6.83 14.93 9.24
N ASP A 142 7.94 15.20 9.92
CA ASP A 142 9.29 15.15 9.32
C ASP A 142 10.25 14.41 10.29
N PRO A 143 10.24 13.08 10.28
CA PRO A 143 11.10 12.28 11.14
C PRO A 143 12.57 12.60 10.93
N SER A 144 13.33 12.75 12.02
CA SER A 144 14.78 12.79 11.96
C SER A 144 15.37 11.46 11.50
N GLU A 145 16.61 11.45 11.05
CA GLU A 145 17.29 10.20 10.67
C GLU A 145 17.36 9.21 11.83
N GLU A 146 17.46 9.69 13.07
CA GLU A 146 17.49 8.84 14.25
C GLU A 146 16.11 8.21 14.54
N GLU A 147 15.03 8.96 14.34
CA GLU A 147 13.66 8.45 14.46
C GLU A 147 13.37 7.40 13.38
N LEU A 148 13.84 7.61 12.12
CA LEU A 148 13.73 6.59 11.06
C LEU A 148 14.42 5.29 11.46
N LYS A 149 15.63 5.36 12.04
CA LYS A 149 16.34 4.18 12.55
C LYS A 149 15.61 3.50 13.71
N ILE A 150 15.06 4.29 14.64
CA ILE A 150 14.28 3.76 15.76
C ILE A 150 13.05 3.02 15.24
N MET A 151 12.30 3.58 14.29
CA MET A 151 11.13 2.93 13.68
C MET A 151 11.54 1.63 12.97
N ALA A 152 12.59 1.65 12.14
CA ALA A 152 13.07 0.46 11.44
C ALA A 152 13.48 -0.65 12.40
N LYS A 153 14.24 -0.31 13.46
CA LYS A 153 14.66 -1.25 14.50
C LYS A 153 13.48 -1.85 15.27
N LYS A 154 12.52 -1.03 15.69
CA LYS A 154 11.32 -1.51 16.40
C LYS A 154 10.47 -2.42 15.51
N CYS A 155 10.25 -2.02 14.25
CA CYS A 155 9.56 -2.84 13.27
C CYS A 155 10.24 -4.20 13.10
N ALA A 156 11.57 -4.22 12.88
CA ALA A 156 12.33 -5.47 12.75
C ALA A 156 12.21 -6.37 13.99
N ILE A 157 12.30 -5.81 15.19
CA ILE A 157 12.09 -6.57 16.44
C ILE A 157 10.67 -7.13 16.48
N GLY A 158 9.66 -6.32 16.18
CA GLY A 158 8.25 -6.70 16.23
C GLY A 158 7.87 -7.82 15.26
N VAL A 159 8.61 -7.96 14.15
CA VAL A 159 8.37 -9.03 13.15
C VAL A 159 9.34 -10.21 13.26
N GLY A 160 10.20 -10.23 14.26
CA GLY A 160 11.16 -11.32 14.47
C GLY A 160 12.40 -11.28 13.57
N GLY A 161 12.84 -10.09 13.17
CA GLY A 161 14.06 -9.85 12.38
C GLY A 161 13.77 -9.49 10.92
N GLU A 162 12.96 -10.26 10.22
CA GLU A 162 12.57 -10.01 8.81
C GLU A 162 11.16 -10.49 8.49
N HIS A 163 10.50 -9.76 7.60
CA HIS A 163 9.13 -10.04 7.17
C HIS A 163 8.91 -9.61 5.72
N GLY A 164 7.77 -10.02 5.12
CA GLY A 164 7.32 -9.67 3.79
C GLY A 164 7.26 -10.87 2.86
N SER A 165 6.19 -10.94 2.06
CA SER A 165 5.96 -11.98 1.05
C SER A 165 6.46 -11.56 -0.33
N ALA A 166 6.37 -10.27 -0.65
CA ALA A 166 6.91 -9.72 -1.89
C ALA A 166 8.45 -9.75 -1.91
N LYS A 167 9.04 -9.39 -0.78
CA LYS A 167 10.47 -9.44 -0.50
C LYS A 167 10.67 -9.58 1.00
N ARG A 168 11.58 -10.46 1.44
CA ARG A 168 12.01 -10.51 2.84
C ARG A 168 12.79 -9.25 3.17
N MET A 169 12.26 -8.43 4.06
CA MET A 169 12.82 -7.14 4.46
C MET A 169 13.34 -7.21 5.90
N ASN A 170 14.62 -6.96 6.08
CA ASN A 170 15.28 -6.81 7.37
C ASN A 170 15.25 -5.33 7.83
N GLU A 171 15.86 -5.03 8.99
CA GLU A 171 15.93 -3.67 9.54
C GLU A 171 16.46 -2.63 8.53
N GLN A 172 17.53 -2.97 7.80
CA GLN A 172 18.12 -2.05 6.81
C GLN A 172 17.16 -1.77 5.65
N ALA A 173 16.51 -2.80 5.13
CA ALA A 173 15.51 -2.65 4.06
C ALA A 173 14.31 -1.78 4.51
N MET A 174 13.85 -1.95 5.74
CA MET A 174 12.80 -1.11 6.33
C MET A 174 13.26 0.35 6.46
N LEU A 175 14.50 0.57 6.92
CA LEU A 175 15.09 1.90 7.01
C LEU A 175 15.19 2.59 5.63
N ASP A 176 15.60 1.85 4.61
CA ASP A 176 15.70 2.38 3.25
C ASP A 176 14.33 2.83 2.72
N VAL A 177 13.27 2.04 2.96
CA VAL A 177 11.90 2.42 2.58
C VAL A 177 11.42 3.65 3.37
N TYR A 178 11.71 3.75 4.68
CA TYR A 178 11.38 4.96 5.44
C TYR A 178 12.09 6.20 4.93
N ARG A 179 13.38 6.10 4.56
CA ARG A 179 14.15 7.20 3.94
C ARG A 179 13.52 7.63 2.63
N MET A 180 13.20 6.68 1.76
CA MET A 180 12.50 6.97 0.50
C MET A 180 11.18 7.72 0.76
N ALA A 181 10.36 7.24 1.71
CA ALA A 181 9.09 7.86 2.05
C ALA A 181 9.24 9.25 2.72
N ALA A 182 10.38 9.51 3.37
CA ALA A 182 10.74 10.82 3.92
C ALA A 182 11.41 11.75 2.90
N GLY A 183 11.68 11.27 1.67
CA GLY A 183 12.35 12.05 0.62
C GLY A 183 13.85 12.24 0.88
N ARG A 184 14.51 11.21 1.40
CA ARG A 184 15.95 11.18 1.73
C ARG A 184 16.69 10.04 1.02
#